data_2bf8a88c99dad0ef42588e376f98fdf5
#
_entry.id   2bf8a88c99dad0ef42588e376f98fdf5
#
_cell.length_a   1.000
_cell.length_b   1.000
_cell.length_c   1.000
_cell.angle_alpha   90.00
_cell.angle_beta   90.00
_cell.angle_gamma   90.00
#
_symmetry.space_group_name_H-M   'P 1'
#
loop_
_entity.id
_entity.type
_entity.pdbx_description
1 polymer ?
#
loop_
_entity_poly.entity_id
_entity_poly.type
_entity_poly.pdbx_seq_one_letter_code
_entity_poly.pdbx_strand_id
1 'polypeptide(L)'
;MKREISRKFCVAPMMGYTTPYARKLYRILSNNSFLFSEMIATKSLIYSKSRENIIDNDFNNPVALQVGGSEVEDLAKAAKIAIDYNYDEINLNVGCPSKAVQKGSFGAC
;
A
#
# COMPACT_ATOMS: atom_id res chain seq x y z
N MET A 1 21.38 10.61 2.82
CA MET A 1 20.51 11.60 3.51
C MET A 1 19.04 11.18 3.32
N LYS A 2 18.32 10.97 4.39
CA LYS A 2 16.89 10.64 4.28
C LYS A 2 16.13 11.88 3.83
N ARG A 3 15.37 11.75 2.74
CA ARG A 3 14.48 12.81 2.28
C ARG A 3 13.39 13.02 3.36
N GLU A 4 13.20 14.23 3.81
CA GLU A 4 12.09 14.56 4.69
C GLU A 4 10.77 14.39 3.94
N ILE A 5 9.90 13.53 4.46
CA ILE A 5 8.60 13.24 3.85
C ILE A 5 7.57 14.21 4.41
N SER A 6 7.02 15.06 3.54
CA SER A 6 5.93 15.95 3.92
C SER A 6 4.60 15.19 3.94
N ARG A 7 3.81 15.40 5.01
CA ARG A 7 2.45 14.86 5.15
C ARG A 7 1.39 15.97 5.16
N LYS A 8 1.71 17.12 4.62
CA LYS A 8 0.77 18.24 4.51
C LYS A 8 -0.41 17.92 3.60
N PHE A 9 -0.18 17.12 2.57
CA PHE A 9 -1.20 16.64 1.68
C PHE A 9 -0.98 15.16 1.38
N CYS A 10 -1.97 14.34 1.68
CA CYS A 10 -1.94 12.90 1.48
C CYS A 10 -3.14 12.47 0.64
N VAL A 11 -2.92 11.50 -0.24
CA VAL A 11 -4.01 10.83 -0.97
C VAL A 11 -4.29 9.51 -0.26
N ALA A 12 -5.47 9.41 0.34
CA ALA A 12 -5.86 8.24 1.11
C ALA A 12 -5.92 6.97 0.26
N PRO A 13 -5.66 5.79 0.86
CA PRO A 13 -5.85 4.51 0.17
C PRO A 13 -7.31 4.34 -0.27
N MET A 14 -7.53 4.08 -1.55
CA MET A 14 -8.88 3.92 -2.11
C MET A 14 -8.89 2.81 -3.15
N MET A 15 -9.61 1.73 -2.86
CA MET A 15 -9.74 0.60 -3.77
C MET A 15 -10.32 1.04 -5.12
N GLY A 16 -9.66 0.66 -6.21
CA GLY A 16 -10.03 1.05 -7.58
C GLY A 16 -9.62 2.47 -7.98
N TYR A 17 -9.15 3.30 -7.04
CA TYR A 17 -8.77 4.69 -7.29
C TYR A 17 -7.29 4.98 -7.10
N THR A 18 -6.65 4.37 -6.10
CA THR A 18 -5.20 4.57 -5.88
C THR A 18 -4.36 3.44 -6.48
N THR A 19 -4.73 3.04 -7.69
CA THR A 19 -4.00 2.07 -8.51
C THR A 19 -2.60 2.58 -8.90
N PRO A 20 -1.68 1.73 -9.33
CA PRO A 20 -0.37 2.18 -9.83
C PRO A 20 -0.47 3.26 -10.89
N TYR A 21 -1.41 3.13 -11.83
CA TYR A 21 -1.64 4.13 -12.89
C TYR A 21 -2.14 5.47 -12.33
N ALA A 22 -3.10 5.44 -11.42
CA ALA A 22 -3.64 6.63 -10.78
C ALA A 22 -2.55 7.33 -9.94
N ARG A 23 -1.75 6.59 -9.18
CA ARG A 23 -0.63 7.15 -8.42
C ARG A 23 0.40 7.83 -9.32
N LYS A 24 0.66 7.27 -10.48
CA LYS A 24 1.54 7.89 -11.47
C LYS A 24 1.01 9.26 -11.91
N LEU A 25 -0.29 9.34 -12.20
CA LEU A 25 -0.94 10.61 -12.54
C LEU A 25 -0.85 11.61 -11.38
N TYR A 26 -1.17 11.19 -10.16
CA TYR A 26 -1.11 12.05 -8.98
C TYR A 26 0.30 12.59 -8.75
N ARG A 27 1.31 11.78 -8.98
CA ARG A 27 2.71 12.19 -8.85
C ARG A 27 3.12 13.22 -9.89
N ILE A 28 2.61 13.13 -11.11
CA ILE A 28 2.83 14.15 -12.15
C ILE A 28 2.20 15.48 -11.73
N LEU A 29 1.01 15.44 -11.10
CA LEU A 29 0.29 16.64 -10.66
C LEU A 29 0.90 17.25 -9.37
N SER A 30 1.52 16.43 -8.53
CA SER A 30 2.05 16.90 -7.23
C SER A 30 3.30 16.12 -6.81
N ASN A 31 4.44 16.78 -6.83
CA ASN A 31 5.73 16.20 -6.43
C ASN A 31 5.84 15.92 -4.93
N ASN A 32 5.07 16.62 -4.10
CA ASN A 32 5.22 16.61 -2.65
C ASN A 32 4.10 15.89 -1.90
N SER A 33 3.03 15.48 -2.60
CA SER A 33 1.96 14.72 -1.96
C SER A 33 2.46 13.36 -1.48
N PHE A 34 1.95 12.89 -0.33
CA PHE A 34 2.19 11.54 0.14
C PHE A 34 1.10 10.63 -0.39
N LEU A 35 1.48 9.58 -1.09
CA LEU A 35 0.55 8.65 -1.73
C LEU A 35 0.45 7.35 -0.93
N PHE A 36 -0.69 6.69 -1.03
CA PHE A 36 -0.92 5.35 -0.50
C PHE A 36 -1.35 4.43 -1.64
N SER A 37 -0.94 3.17 -1.59
CA SER A 37 -1.50 2.15 -2.46
C SER A 37 -2.94 1.85 -2.09
N GLU A 38 -3.63 1.06 -2.90
CA GLU A 38 -4.83 0.37 -2.48
C GLU A 38 -4.51 -0.60 -1.34
N MET A 39 -5.50 -0.99 -0.54
CA MET A 39 -5.31 -2.04 0.46
C MET A 39 -5.11 -3.39 -0.22
N ILE A 40 -4.02 -4.06 0.09
CA ILE A 40 -3.69 -5.38 -0.45
C ILE A 40 -3.64 -6.39 0.69
N ALA A 41 -4.39 -7.49 0.56
CA ALA A 41 -4.31 -8.57 1.54
C ALA A 41 -2.90 -9.16 1.56
N THR A 42 -2.34 -9.38 2.74
CA THR A 42 -0.98 -9.91 2.89
C THR A 42 -0.78 -11.22 2.14
N LYS A 43 -1.76 -12.12 2.18
CA LYS A 43 -1.70 -13.40 1.46
C LYS A 43 -1.68 -13.21 -0.06
N SER A 44 -2.43 -12.27 -0.60
CA SER A 44 -2.38 -11.93 -2.01
C SER A 44 -1.00 -11.39 -2.39
N LEU A 45 -0.44 -10.53 -1.56
CA LEU A 45 0.88 -9.97 -1.77
C LEU A 45 1.98 -11.04 -1.77
N ILE A 46 1.90 -12.00 -0.86
CA ILE A 46 2.93 -13.04 -0.68
C ILE A 46 2.84 -14.11 -1.78
N TYR A 47 1.63 -14.56 -2.12
CA TYR A 47 1.40 -15.74 -2.95
C TYR A 47 0.99 -15.45 -4.39
N SER A 48 0.66 -14.21 -4.75
CA SER A 48 0.26 -13.88 -6.11
C SER A 48 1.42 -14.01 -7.11
N LYS A 49 1.14 -14.67 -8.22
CA LYS A 49 2.07 -14.78 -9.35
C LYS A 49 2.20 -13.47 -10.13
N SER A 50 1.21 -12.59 -10.00
CA SER A 50 1.18 -11.27 -10.65
C SER A 50 1.42 -10.12 -9.69
N ARG A 51 2.20 -10.37 -8.64
CA ARG A 51 2.54 -9.37 -7.61
C ARG A 51 2.99 -8.05 -8.21
N GLU A 52 3.85 -8.09 -9.19
CA GLU A 52 4.41 -6.90 -9.83
C GLU A 52 3.34 -5.97 -10.38
N ASN A 53 2.27 -6.52 -10.97
CA ASN A 53 1.15 -5.71 -11.48
C ASN A 53 0.34 -5.04 -10.36
N ILE A 54 0.39 -5.59 -9.15
CA ILE A 54 -0.38 -5.09 -8.01
C ILE A 54 0.37 -3.97 -7.29
N ILE A 55 1.69 -4.13 -7.13
CA ILE A 55 2.51 -3.27 -6.26
C ILE A 55 3.62 -2.53 -6.98
N ASP A 56 3.60 -2.50 -8.29
CA ASP A 56 4.55 -1.71 -9.04
C ASP A 56 4.56 -0.26 -8.51
N ASN A 57 5.76 0.22 -8.18
CA ASN A 57 5.98 1.52 -7.56
C ASN A 57 6.83 2.43 -8.44
N ASP A 58 6.77 2.29 -9.75
CA ASP A 58 7.56 3.06 -10.68
C ASP A 58 7.43 4.58 -10.44
N PHE A 59 8.44 5.16 -9.77
CA PHE A 59 8.57 6.60 -9.48
C PHE A 59 7.41 7.26 -8.69
N ASN A 60 6.66 6.51 -7.90
CA ASN A 60 5.53 7.04 -7.12
C ASN A 60 5.94 7.63 -5.76
N ASN A 61 7.21 7.53 -5.36
CA ASN A 61 7.69 8.03 -4.06
C ASN A 61 7.49 9.55 -3.87
N PRO A 62 7.12 10.02 -2.66
CA PRO A 62 6.93 9.22 -1.46
C PRO A 62 5.59 8.50 -1.44
N VAL A 63 5.61 7.19 -1.10
CA VAL A 63 4.42 6.34 -1.14
C VAL A 63 4.47 5.25 -0.07
N ALA A 64 3.31 4.94 0.52
CA ALA A 64 3.10 3.83 1.44
C ALA A 64 2.41 2.66 0.74
N LEU A 65 2.84 1.44 1.05
CA LEU A 65 2.09 0.23 0.73
C LEU A 65 1.10 -0.05 1.86
N GLN A 66 -0.21 0.00 1.57
CA GLN A 66 -1.22 -0.39 2.56
C GLN A 66 -1.54 -1.87 2.43
N VAL A 67 -1.50 -2.56 3.55
CA VAL A 67 -1.81 -4.00 3.64
C VAL A 67 -2.92 -4.27 4.64
N GLY A 68 -3.63 -5.38 4.42
CA GLY A 68 -4.57 -5.94 5.37
C GLY A 68 -4.20 -7.36 5.71
N GLY A 69 -4.14 -7.69 6.98
CA GLY A 69 -3.80 -9.02 7.47
C GLY A 69 -3.74 -9.04 8.98
N SER A 70 -3.77 -10.23 9.58
CA SER A 70 -3.73 -10.42 11.03
C SER A 70 -2.57 -11.31 11.49
N GLU A 71 -2.01 -12.11 10.59
CA GLU A 71 -0.92 -13.01 10.93
C GLU A 71 0.42 -12.27 10.98
N VAL A 72 1.11 -12.37 12.11
CA VAL A 72 2.38 -11.66 12.35
C VAL A 72 3.44 -12.01 11.30
N GLU A 73 3.56 -13.29 10.95
CA GLU A 73 4.53 -13.74 9.95
C GLU A 73 4.24 -13.19 8.55
N ASP A 74 2.96 -13.14 8.17
CA ASP A 74 2.54 -12.59 6.88
C ASP A 74 2.79 -11.08 6.82
N LEU A 75 2.53 -10.37 7.91
CA LEU A 75 2.82 -8.94 8.01
C LEU A 75 4.33 -8.67 7.90
N ALA A 76 5.16 -9.49 8.53
CA ALA A 76 6.62 -9.37 8.41
C ALA A 76 7.10 -9.60 6.98
N LYS A 77 6.56 -10.61 6.28
CA LYS A 77 6.86 -10.86 4.87
C LYS A 77 6.41 -9.71 3.98
N ALA A 78 5.22 -9.17 4.24
CA ALA A 78 4.70 -8.01 3.51
C ALA A 78 5.60 -6.78 3.67
N ALA A 79 6.10 -6.53 4.87
CA ALA A 79 7.03 -5.44 5.14
C ALA A 79 8.33 -5.59 4.34
N LYS A 80 8.87 -6.79 4.27
CA LYS A 80 10.06 -7.09 3.45
C LYS A 80 9.81 -6.84 1.96
N ILE A 81 8.67 -7.29 1.45
CA ILE A 81 8.26 -7.04 0.06
C ILE A 81 8.14 -5.54 -0.20
N ALA A 82 7.58 -4.77 0.73
CA ALA A 82 7.48 -3.31 0.59
C ALA A 82 8.86 -2.67 0.42
N ILE A 83 9.86 -3.12 1.19
CA ILE A 83 11.25 -2.65 1.06
C ILE A 83 11.82 -3.01 -0.32
N ASP A 84 11.64 -4.25 -0.76
CA ASP A 84 12.17 -4.75 -2.03
C ASP A 84 11.60 -3.98 -3.23
N TYR A 85 10.35 -3.49 -3.13
CA TYR A 85 9.68 -2.68 -4.14
C TYR A 85 9.82 -1.17 -3.91
N ASN A 86 10.72 -0.77 -3.02
CA ASN A 86 11.08 0.63 -2.79
C ASN A 86 9.92 1.51 -2.29
N TYR A 87 9.02 0.97 -1.48
CA TYR A 87 8.04 1.77 -0.76
C TYR A 87 8.71 2.47 0.43
N ASP A 88 8.30 3.70 0.72
CA ASP A 88 8.83 4.48 1.84
C ASP A 88 8.26 4.01 3.19
N GLU A 89 7.08 3.42 3.17
CA GLU A 89 6.34 3.05 4.37
C GLU A 89 5.46 1.83 4.10
N ILE A 90 5.24 1.01 5.12
CA ILE A 90 4.15 0.03 5.15
C ILE A 90 3.07 0.53 6.10
N ASN A 91 1.82 0.42 5.69
CA ASN A 91 0.66 0.91 6.42
C ASN A 91 -0.34 -0.22 6.63
N LEU A 92 -0.80 -0.41 7.86
CA LEU A 92 -1.75 -1.48 8.20
C LEU A 92 -3.17 -0.92 8.26
N ASN A 93 -4.07 -1.51 7.47
CA ASN A 93 -5.49 -1.19 7.55
C ASN A 93 -6.14 -1.89 8.74
N VAL A 94 -6.73 -1.12 9.63
CA VAL A 94 -7.48 -1.61 10.80
C VAL A 94 -8.92 -1.10 10.83
N GLY A 95 -9.42 -0.55 9.73
CA GLY A 95 -10.71 0.13 9.69
C GLY A 95 -11.71 -0.38 8.65
N CYS A 96 -11.27 -1.14 7.65
CA CYS A 96 -12.16 -1.59 6.58
C CYS A 96 -13.18 -2.63 7.07
N PRO A 97 -14.51 -2.39 6.94
CA PRO A 97 -15.55 -3.30 7.40
C PRO A 97 -16.09 -4.23 6.31
N SER A 98 -15.47 -4.30 5.13
CA SER A 98 -16.00 -5.06 4.00
C SER A 98 -16.13 -6.56 4.31
N LYS A 99 -17.03 -7.26 3.59
CA LYS A 99 -17.22 -8.71 3.75
C LYS A 99 -15.96 -9.51 3.45
N ALA A 100 -15.17 -9.09 2.45
CA ALA A 100 -13.91 -9.73 2.12
C ALA A 100 -12.90 -9.62 3.26
N VAL A 101 -12.85 -8.47 3.92
CA VAL A 101 -12.00 -8.22 5.09
C VAL A 101 -12.47 -9.05 6.29
N GLN A 102 -13.78 -9.14 6.55
CA GLN A 102 -14.34 -9.98 7.61
C GLN A 102 -13.97 -11.46 7.42
N LYS A 103 -14.05 -11.98 6.20
CA LYS A 103 -13.64 -13.35 5.89
C LYS A 103 -12.16 -13.60 6.17
N GLY A 104 -11.31 -12.60 5.96
CA GLY A 104 -9.87 -12.66 6.21
C GLY A 104 -9.48 -12.35 7.66
N SER A 105 -10.42 -11.98 8.52
CA SER A 105 -10.20 -11.59 9.92
C SER A 105 -9.15 -10.48 10.09
N PHE A 106 -9.24 -9.44 9.29
CA PHE A 106 -8.40 -8.25 9.39
C PHE A 106 -9.21 -6.96 9.22
N GLY A 107 -8.57 -5.80 9.03
CA GLY A 107 -9.24 -4.51 8.94
C GLY A 107 -9.97 -4.15 10.23
N ALA A 108 -11.29 -3.92 10.17
CA ALA A 108 -12.11 -3.59 11.35
C ALA A 108 -12.35 -4.79 12.28
N CYS A 109 -12.05 -5.99 11.86
CA CYS A 109 -12.11 -7.19 12.71
C CYS A 109 -10.84 -7.34 13.51
#